data_5582c0092c5e0320b3f6100aa08d225b
#
_entry.id   5582c0092c5e0320b3f6100aa08d225b
#
_cell.length_a   1.000
_cell.length_b   1.000
_cell.length_c   1.000
_cell.angle_alpha   90.00
_cell.angle_beta   90.00
_cell.angle_gamma   90.00
#
_symmetry.space_group_name_H-M   'P 1'
#
loop_
_entity.id
_entity.type
_entity.pdbx_description
1 polymer ?
#
loop_
_entity_poly.entity_id
_entity_poly.type
_entity_poly.pdbx_seq_one_letter_code
_entity_poly.pdbx_strand_id
1 'polypeptide(L)'
;FKHLIENQVTYWTQTEEYVVGDFDFYPDWNNAGLGVLRKLTVTGFLSEGSYHDYVPETYRLLNMDYKWMEAWHFTKAVMEYFDTEGFTTGNIAGVIYDSRMTRTESYVQHGRDKQVPLCGATVTLLPNNITYTTDNLYNGVYMFKNLAPGNYQLKIAAEDHYDRTIDVTVTANTISYTNVAMDRVRNTAPEVTSYSPVMENETDSINCTTPIVLNFNWDMDTESVQKAFSIDPPVEGNITFEDSQYRMVFTPTRPYEVATLYTVKLDKSAKHPGNMSMAEDFSFTFLTQGRNQLKLLAASPSEGAVLHYPKPTIEVRFDNVLDPVNIRDLIKLQDSEGNDVSINLRSAKYNQLGDSYGNYY
;
A
#
# COMPACT_ATOMS: atom_id res chain seq x y z
N PHE A 1 -16.33 20.92 -26.93
CA PHE A 1 -14.92 20.83 -26.61
C PHE A 1 -14.67 20.08 -25.30
N LYS A 2 -15.41 20.39 -24.20
CA LYS A 2 -15.40 19.63 -22.95
C LYS A 2 -15.50 18.11 -23.18
N HIS A 3 -16.52 17.67 -23.93
CA HIS A 3 -16.75 16.27 -24.23
C HIS A 3 -15.59 15.61 -25.01
N LEU A 4 -14.93 16.35 -25.92
CA LEU A 4 -13.77 15.85 -26.66
C LEU A 4 -12.56 15.65 -25.73
N ILE A 5 -12.33 16.57 -24.79
CA ILE A 5 -11.27 16.44 -23.79
C ILE A 5 -11.55 15.25 -22.86
N GLU A 6 -12.75 15.15 -22.31
CA GLU A 6 -13.16 14.03 -21.46
C GLU A 6 -12.88 12.68 -22.13
N ASN A 7 -13.29 12.49 -23.37
CA ASN A 7 -13.11 11.23 -24.08
C ASN A 7 -11.67 10.90 -24.47
N GLN A 8 -10.79 11.90 -24.55
CA GLN A 8 -9.43 11.69 -25.05
C GLN A 8 -8.37 11.62 -23.96
N VAL A 9 -8.48 12.45 -22.92
CA VAL A 9 -7.40 12.61 -21.96
C VAL A 9 -7.52 11.63 -20.79
N THR A 10 -8.69 11.41 -20.29
CA THR A 10 -8.92 10.77 -19.00
C THR A 10 -8.73 9.26 -19.01
N TYR A 11 -9.03 8.61 -20.11
CA TYR A 11 -8.81 7.16 -20.23
C TYR A 11 -7.34 6.76 -20.02
N TRP A 12 -6.42 7.64 -20.34
CA TRP A 12 -4.99 7.36 -20.27
C TRP A 12 -4.36 7.69 -18.92
N THR A 13 -4.72 8.81 -18.31
CA THR A 13 -4.09 9.28 -17.09
C THR A 13 -4.40 8.41 -15.89
N GLN A 14 -5.43 7.55 -15.98
CA GLN A 14 -5.98 6.74 -14.87
C GLN A 14 -6.37 7.59 -13.65
N THR A 15 -6.51 8.87 -13.86
CA THR A 15 -7.02 9.83 -12.89
C THR A 15 -8.52 9.97 -13.07
N GLU A 16 -9.20 10.36 -12.00
CA GLU A 16 -10.61 10.73 -12.10
C GLU A 16 -10.74 11.98 -12.96
N GLU A 17 -11.68 11.91 -13.91
CA GLU A 17 -11.96 13.02 -14.80
C GLU A 17 -12.73 14.11 -14.08
N TYR A 18 -12.25 15.32 -14.22
CA TYR A 18 -13.03 16.45 -13.76
C TYR A 18 -12.95 17.59 -14.77
N VAL A 19 -13.84 17.57 -15.76
CA VAL A 19 -13.97 18.67 -16.74
C VAL A 19 -15.24 19.44 -16.44
N VAL A 20 -15.11 20.64 -15.92
CA VAL A 20 -16.22 21.49 -15.50
C VAL A 20 -16.27 22.78 -16.28
N GLY A 21 -17.41 23.45 -16.27
CA GLY A 21 -17.53 24.83 -16.75
C GLY A 21 -16.70 25.78 -15.90
N ASP A 22 -16.13 26.79 -16.51
CA ASP A 22 -15.30 27.81 -15.82
C ASP A 22 -16.01 28.42 -14.60
N PHE A 23 -17.32 28.66 -14.72
CA PHE A 23 -18.12 29.26 -13.64
C PHE A 23 -18.55 28.26 -12.56
N ASP A 24 -18.45 26.97 -12.84
CA ASP A 24 -18.89 25.91 -11.92
C ASP A 24 -17.75 25.41 -11.03
N PHE A 25 -16.50 25.71 -11.39
CA PHE A 25 -15.33 25.21 -10.69
C PHE A 25 -15.19 25.81 -9.28
N TYR A 26 -15.46 27.12 -9.14
CA TYR A 26 -15.47 27.85 -7.88
C TYR A 26 -16.81 28.59 -7.69
N PRO A 27 -17.88 27.89 -7.29
CA PRO A 27 -19.21 28.48 -7.17
C PRO A 27 -19.27 29.66 -6.18
N ASP A 28 -18.42 29.62 -5.16
CA ASP A 28 -18.34 30.66 -4.11
C ASP A 28 -17.69 31.99 -4.57
N TRP A 29 -17.11 32.02 -5.76
CA TRP A 29 -16.43 33.20 -6.28
C TRP A 29 -17.33 34.10 -7.11
N ASN A 30 -18.61 34.18 -6.78
CA ASN A 30 -19.61 35.01 -7.47
C ASN A 30 -19.67 34.77 -8.98
N ASN A 31 -19.50 33.56 -9.44
CA ASN A 31 -19.45 33.17 -10.86
C ASN A 31 -18.42 33.99 -11.67
N ALA A 32 -17.32 34.36 -11.04
CA ALA A 32 -16.31 35.18 -11.71
C ALA A 32 -15.45 34.41 -12.73
N GLY A 33 -15.45 33.08 -12.68
CA GLY A 33 -14.61 32.23 -13.50
C GLY A 33 -13.11 32.33 -13.18
N LEU A 34 -12.32 31.47 -13.81
CA LEU A 34 -10.86 31.48 -13.68
C LEU A 34 -10.25 32.71 -14.34
N GLY A 35 -9.31 33.38 -13.66
CA GLY A 35 -8.71 34.62 -14.14
C GLY A 35 -8.10 34.54 -15.54
N VAL A 36 -7.54 33.36 -15.89
CA VAL A 36 -6.91 33.12 -17.19
C VAL A 36 -7.93 32.99 -18.32
N LEU A 37 -9.17 32.55 -18.02
CA LEU A 37 -10.23 32.34 -19.02
C LEU A 37 -11.20 33.52 -19.13
N ARG A 38 -11.30 34.35 -18.10
CA ARG A 38 -12.32 35.39 -17.91
C ARG A 38 -12.46 36.39 -19.06
N LYS A 39 -11.38 36.68 -19.78
CA LYS A 39 -11.37 37.68 -20.86
C LYS A 39 -11.11 37.09 -22.25
N LEU A 40 -11.22 35.77 -22.39
CA LEU A 40 -11.05 35.15 -23.69
C LEU A 40 -12.23 35.53 -24.60
N THR A 41 -11.91 35.91 -25.83
CA THR A 41 -12.88 36.16 -26.91
C THR A 41 -13.02 34.97 -27.83
N VAL A 42 -12.28 33.90 -27.56
CA VAL A 42 -12.28 32.62 -28.28
C VAL A 42 -12.48 31.50 -27.31
N THR A 43 -12.85 30.32 -27.81
CA THR A 43 -12.92 29.11 -26.98
C THR A 43 -11.55 28.80 -26.37
N GLY A 44 -11.51 28.59 -25.07
CA GLY A 44 -10.29 28.26 -24.35
C GLY A 44 -10.57 27.29 -23.21
N PHE A 45 -9.52 26.67 -22.73
CA PHE A 45 -9.55 25.81 -21.54
C PHE A 45 -8.24 25.96 -20.76
N LEU A 46 -8.30 25.65 -19.48
CA LEU A 46 -7.15 25.44 -18.62
C LEU A 46 -7.07 23.95 -18.33
N SER A 47 -5.91 23.34 -18.54
CA SER A 47 -5.66 21.97 -18.12
C SER A 47 -4.72 21.97 -16.92
N GLU A 48 -5.06 21.19 -15.92
CA GLU A 48 -4.20 20.86 -14.79
C GLU A 48 -4.06 19.34 -14.79
N GLY A 49 -3.02 18.85 -15.47
CA GLY A 49 -2.79 17.41 -15.64
C GLY A 49 -1.86 16.86 -14.58
N SER A 50 -2.29 15.76 -13.96
CA SER A 50 -1.54 15.00 -12.94
C SER A 50 -1.23 15.79 -11.65
N TYR A 51 -1.14 15.06 -10.54
CA TYR A 51 -0.76 15.62 -9.26
C TYR A 51 0.73 15.37 -8.98
N HIS A 52 1.51 16.43 -8.80
CA HIS A 52 2.94 16.33 -8.54
C HIS A 52 3.28 15.83 -7.12
N ASP A 53 2.33 15.78 -6.21
CA ASP A 53 2.43 15.21 -4.86
C ASP A 53 1.88 13.78 -4.75
N TYR A 54 1.26 13.26 -5.81
CA TYR A 54 0.89 11.85 -5.91
C TYR A 54 2.03 11.06 -6.57
N VAL A 55 2.73 10.24 -5.81
CA VAL A 55 4.00 9.60 -6.22
C VAL A 55 3.96 8.90 -7.57
N PRO A 56 2.97 8.07 -7.93
CA PRO A 56 2.93 7.44 -9.24
C PRO A 56 2.89 8.44 -10.39
N GLU A 57 2.14 9.53 -10.25
CA GLU A 57 2.05 10.58 -11.27
C GLU A 57 3.33 11.41 -11.33
N THR A 58 3.94 11.71 -10.19
CA THR A 58 5.25 12.38 -10.14
C THR A 58 6.27 11.65 -11.01
N TYR A 59 6.37 10.33 -10.87
CA TYR A 59 7.29 9.54 -11.69
C TYR A 59 6.90 9.50 -13.16
N ARG A 60 5.61 9.45 -13.49
CA ARG A 60 5.12 9.55 -14.88
C ARG A 60 5.42 10.90 -15.50
N LEU A 61 5.25 11.99 -14.75
CA LEU A 61 5.56 13.35 -15.21
C LEU A 61 7.04 13.57 -15.54
N LEU A 62 7.95 12.76 -15.01
CA LEU A 62 9.36 12.80 -15.39
C LEU A 62 9.61 12.17 -16.78
N ASN A 63 8.70 11.31 -17.27
CA ASN A 63 8.83 10.65 -18.56
C ASN A 63 8.31 11.55 -19.69
N MET A 64 9.15 11.76 -20.71
CA MET A 64 8.81 12.65 -21.85
C MET A 64 7.72 12.05 -22.75
N ASP A 65 7.67 10.73 -22.91
CA ASP A 65 6.64 10.08 -23.70
C ASP A 65 5.26 10.13 -23.05
N TYR A 66 5.22 10.08 -21.71
CA TYR A 66 3.99 10.30 -20.96
C TYR A 66 3.42 11.71 -21.22
N LYS A 67 4.26 12.75 -21.13
CA LYS A 67 3.84 14.14 -21.46
C LYS A 67 3.46 14.30 -22.93
N TRP A 68 4.13 13.59 -23.84
CA TRP A 68 3.80 13.59 -25.25
C TRP A 68 2.41 12.99 -25.50
N MET A 69 2.04 11.93 -24.79
CA MET A 69 0.70 11.33 -24.89
C MET A 69 -0.41 12.30 -24.49
N GLU A 70 -0.23 13.03 -23.39
CA GLU A 70 -1.17 14.07 -22.99
C GLU A 70 -1.30 15.15 -24.09
N ALA A 71 -0.18 15.67 -24.58
CA ALA A 71 -0.18 16.66 -25.66
C ALA A 71 -0.84 16.14 -26.94
N TRP A 72 -0.64 14.86 -27.27
CA TRP A 72 -1.28 14.22 -28.42
C TRP A 72 -2.80 14.17 -28.29
N HIS A 73 -3.33 13.84 -27.11
CA HIS A 73 -4.77 13.84 -26.86
C HIS A 73 -5.38 15.25 -26.94
N PHE A 74 -4.70 16.26 -26.39
CA PHE A 74 -5.13 17.65 -26.55
C PHE A 74 -5.12 18.07 -28.03
N THR A 75 -4.07 17.71 -28.77
CA THR A 75 -3.98 18.00 -30.18
C THR A 75 -5.15 17.36 -30.97
N LYS A 76 -5.44 16.10 -30.67
CA LYS A 76 -6.56 15.39 -31.27
C LYS A 76 -7.90 16.08 -30.98
N ALA A 77 -8.15 16.44 -29.72
CA ALA A 77 -9.37 17.17 -29.34
C ALA A 77 -9.50 18.51 -30.04
N VAL A 78 -8.41 19.23 -30.28
CA VAL A 78 -8.38 20.48 -31.03
C VAL A 78 -8.67 20.22 -32.52
N MET A 79 -8.06 19.18 -33.09
CA MET A 79 -8.33 18.79 -34.51
C MET A 79 -9.81 18.43 -34.74
N GLU A 80 -10.40 17.64 -33.83
CA GLU A 80 -11.82 17.29 -33.87
C GLU A 80 -12.72 18.54 -33.72
N TYR A 81 -12.32 19.47 -32.83
CA TYR A 81 -13.09 20.73 -32.67
C TYR A 81 -13.13 21.58 -33.92
N PHE A 82 -12.03 21.59 -34.70
CA PHE A 82 -11.95 22.33 -35.97
C PHE A 82 -12.33 21.52 -37.20
N ASP A 83 -12.87 20.30 -37.02
CA ASP A 83 -13.26 19.39 -38.09
C ASP A 83 -12.12 19.16 -39.12
N THR A 84 -10.90 18.96 -38.60
CA THR A 84 -9.73 18.67 -39.42
C THR A 84 -9.50 17.16 -39.53
N GLU A 85 -8.82 16.73 -40.61
CA GLU A 85 -8.44 15.33 -40.76
C GLU A 85 -7.57 14.86 -39.61
N GLY A 86 -7.86 13.66 -39.10
CA GLY A 86 -7.09 13.01 -38.04
C GLY A 86 -5.74 12.48 -38.52
N PHE A 87 -4.96 11.94 -37.61
CA PHE A 87 -3.67 11.30 -37.93
C PHE A 87 -3.89 10.03 -38.76
N THR A 88 -3.08 9.85 -39.82
CA THR A 88 -3.11 8.63 -40.67
C THR A 88 -2.37 7.46 -40.02
N THR A 89 -1.58 7.71 -38.94
CA THR A 89 -0.85 6.74 -38.17
C THR A 89 -1.48 6.58 -36.80
N GLY A 90 -1.13 5.50 -36.10
CA GLY A 90 -1.46 5.28 -34.70
C GLY A 90 -0.22 5.10 -33.84
N ASN A 91 -0.44 4.90 -32.57
CA ASN A 91 0.63 4.72 -31.58
C ASN A 91 0.32 3.51 -30.69
N ILE A 92 1.35 2.96 -30.07
CA ILE A 92 1.22 1.98 -28.99
C ILE A 92 1.88 2.59 -27.75
N ALA A 93 1.21 2.51 -26.60
CA ALA A 93 1.79 2.93 -25.33
C ALA A 93 1.31 2.04 -24.19
N GLY A 94 2.03 2.02 -23.10
CA GLY A 94 1.64 1.27 -21.92
C GLY A 94 2.64 1.39 -20.79
N VAL A 95 2.39 0.59 -19.74
CA VAL A 95 3.24 0.49 -18.56
C VAL A 95 3.62 -0.98 -18.37
N ILE A 96 4.89 -1.24 -18.15
CA ILE A 96 5.41 -2.54 -17.74
C ILE A 96 5.53 -2.54 -16.22
N TYR A 97 4.98 -3.55 -15.54
CA TYR A 97 4.96 -3.65 -14.10
C TYR A 97 5.08 -5.11 -13.62
N ASP A 98 5.53 -5.27 -12.37
CA ASP A 98 5.56 -6.58 -11.72
C ASP A 98 4.12 -7.04 -11.44
N SER A 99 3.80 -8.30 -11.74
CA SER A 99 2.44 -8.84 -11.60
C SER A 99 1.97 -8.96 -10.14
N ARG A 100 2.88 -8.96 -9.18
CA ARG A 100 2.59 -9.23 -7.77
C ARG A 100 3.14 -8.20 -6.80
N MET A 101 4.28 -7.59 -7.08
CA MET A 101 4.84 -6.58 -6.19
C MET A 101 3.96 -5.34 -6.16
N THR A 102 3.68 -4.86 -4.95
CA THR A 102 2.93 -3.64 -4.73
C THR A 102 3.79 -2.58 -4.08
N ARG A 103 3.45 -1.33 -4.35
CA ARG A 103 4.06 -0.18 -3.68
C ARG A 103 3.70 -0.17 -2.20
N THR A 104 4.63 0.29 -1.39
CA THR A 104 4.50 0.34 0.08
C THR A 104 3.97 1.69 0.58
N GLU A 105 3.87 2.69 -0.29
CA GLU A 105 3.35 4.01 0.05
C GLU A 105 1.84 3.92 0.39
N SER A 106 1.49 4.24 1.63
CA SER A 106 0.16 4.02 2.21
C SER A 106 -0.97 4.82 1.54
N TYR A 107 -0.65 5.89 0.84
CA TYR A 107 -1.62 6.73 0.14
C TYR A 107 -1.85 6.35 -1.33
N VAL A 108 -1.09 5.39 -1.87
CA VAL A 108 -1.33 4.83 -3.21
C VAL A 108 -2.49 3.84 -3.14
N GLN A 109 -3.71 4.31 -3.38
CA GLN A 109 -4.91 3.52 -3.13
C GLN A 109 -5.58 2.95 -4.39
N HIS A 110 -5.24 3.45 -5.58
CA HIS A 110 -6.05 3.18 -6.76
C HIS A 110 -5.40 2.23 -7.76
N GLY A 111 -6.14 1.18 -8.14
CA GLY A 111 -5.95 0.35 -9.32
C GLY A 111 -4.51 -0.12 -9.57
N ARG A 112 -4.04 0.14 -10.79
CA ARG A 112 -2.70 -0.26 -11.28
C ARG A 112 -1.56 0.52 -10.65
N ASP A 113 -1.81 1.66 -10.04
CA ASP A 113 -0.80 2.46 -9.35
C ASP A 113 -0.24 1.77 -8.10
N LYS A 114 -0.97 0.78 -7.58
CA LYS A 114 -0.46 -0.09 -6.51
C LYS A 114 0.70 -0.98 -6.94
N GLN A 115 0.80 -1.31 -8.20
CA GLN A 115 1.82 -2.24 -8.70
C GLN A 115 3.15 -1.52 -8.93
N VAL A 116 4.25 -2.25 -8.75
CA VAL A 116 5.60 -1.71 -8.95
C VAL A 116 5.93 -1.71 -10.44
N PRO A 117 6.16 -0.53 -11.07
CA PRO A 117 6.62 -0.45 -12.43
C PRO A 117 8.03 -0.98 -12.60
N LEU A 118 8.33 -1.59 -13.75
CA LEU A 118 9.64 -2.14 -14.05
C LEU A 118 10.53 -1.12 -14.78
N CYS A 119 11.69 -0.86 -14.19
CA CYS A 119 12.77 -0.10 -14.80
C CYS A 119 13.64 -1.02 -15.68
N GLY A 120 14.17 -0.49 -16.79
CA GLY A 120 15.06 -1.26 -17.65
C GLY A 120 14.40 -2.39 -18.44
N ALA A 121 13.09 -2.52 -18.39
CA ALA A 121 12.37 -3.50 -19.21
C ALA A 121 12.48 -3.14 -20.69
N THR A 122 12.77 -4.13 -21.51
CA THR A 122 12.91 -3.98 -22.97
C THR A 122 11.64 -4.42 -23.67
N VAL A 123 11.06 -3.55 -24.48
CA VAL A 123 9.88 -3.82 -25.32
C VAL A 123 10.33 -3.77 -26.77
N THR A 124 10.21 -4.88 -27.49
CA THR A 124 10.56 -4.97 -28.92
C THR A 124 9.29 -5.07 -29.75
N LEU A 125 9.09 -4.12 -30.64
CA LEU A 125 8.00 -4.08 -31.61
C LEU A 125 8.32 -4.95 -32.82
N LEU A 126 7.51 -5.95 -33.10
CA LEU A 126 7.64 -6.83 -34.25
C LEU A 126 6.52 -6.53 -35.29
N PRO A 127 6.81 -6.67 -36.62
CA PRO A 127 8.05 -7.20 -37.21
C PRO A 127 9.19 -6.19 -37.36
N ASN A 128 9.01 -4.94 -36.95
CA ASN A 128 9.94 -3.85 -37.24
C ASN A 128 11.27 -3.96 -36.47
N ASN A 129 11.36 -4.77 -35.42
CA ASN A 129 12.50 -4.92 -34.50
C ASN A 129 12.94 -3.58 -33.86
N ILE A 130 11.99 -2.69 -33.61
CA ILE A 130 12.25 -1.44 -32.89
C ILE A 130 12.14 -1.73 -31.40
N THR A 131 13.16 -1.34 -30.66
CA THR A 131 13.23 -1.59 -29.22
C THR A 131 13.07 -0.30 -28.44
N TYR A 132 12.28 -0.38 -27.37
CA TYR A 132 12.16 0.63 -26.34
C TYR A 132 12.58 0.06 -25.00
N THR A 133 13.34 0.81 -24.22
CA THR A 133 13.72 0.42 -22.86
C THR A 133 13.06 1.39 -21.88
N THR A 134 12.34 0.88 -20.89
CA THR A 134 11.75 1.71 -19.84
C THR A 134 12.85 2.40 -19.03
N ASP A 135 12.62 3.65 -18.66
CA ASP A 135 13.59 4.44 -17.91
C ASP A 135 13.76 3.99 -16.44
N ASN A 136 14.72 4.58 -15.74
CA ASN A 136 14.98 4.30 -14.33
C ASN A 136 14.21 5.24 -13.38
N LEU A 137 13.08 5.79 -13.84
CA LEU A 137 12.27 6.75 -13.10
C LEU A 137 11.01 6.14 -12.48
N TYR A 138 10.99 4.83 -12.29
CA TYR A 138 9.91 4.07 -11.60
C TYR A 138 8.51 4.33 -12.15
N ASN A 139 8.38 4.53 -13.46
CA ASN A 139 7.09 4.72 -14.15
C ASN A 139 6.72 3.57 -15.09
N GLY A 140 7.71 2.78 -15.56
CA GLY A 140 7.52 1.64 -16.47
C GLY A 140 6.93 1.99 -17.84
N VAL A 141 6.88 3.27 -18.20
CA VAL A 141 6.26 3.77 -19.44
C VAL A 141 7.08 3.34 -20.66
N TYR A 142 6.37 2.89 -21.69
CA TYR A 142 6.94 2.68 -23.02
C TYR A 142 6.02 3.24 -24.09
N MET A 143 6.59 3.59 -25.28
CA MET A 143 5.82 4.13 -26.37
C MET A 143 6.47 3.88 -27.74
N PHE A 144 5.62 3.51 -28.73
CA PHE A 144 5.97 3.49 -30.15
C PHE A 144 5.05 4.45 -30.89
N LYS A 145 5.64 5.35 -31.68
CA LYS A 145 4.93 6.46 -32.31
C LYS A 145 4.84 6.29 -33.82
N ASN A 146 3.81 6.88 -34.43
CA ASN A 146 3.66 7.02 -35.87
C ASN A 146 3.69 5.69 -36.65
N LEU A 147 3.05 4.67 -36.08
CA LEU A 147 2.94 3.36 -36.72
C LEU A 147 1.83 3.34 -37.79
N ALA A 148 2.07 2.62 -38.87
CA ALA A 148 1.02 2.32 -39.83
C ALA A 148 -0.08 1.49 -39.15
N PRO A 149 -1.37 1.67 -39.51
CA PRO A 149 -2.41 0.77 -39.01
C PRO A 149 -2.12 -0.68 -39.38
N GLY A 150 -2.32 -1.60 -38.45
CA GLY A 150 -2.03 -3.02 -38.66
C GLY A 150 -1.85 -3.79 -37.35
N ASN A 151 -1.53 -5.06 -37.48
CA ASN A 151 -1.28 -5.95 -36.37
C ASN A 151 0.22 -6.04 -36.09
N TYR A 152 0.58 -5.94 -34.83
CA TYR A 152 1.94 -5.98 -34.33
C TYR A 152 2.03 -6.96 -33.17
N GLN A 153 3.25 -7.32 -32.82
CA GLN A 153 3.56 -8.03 -31.57
C GLN A 153 4.54 -7.22 -30.75
N LEU A 154 4.34 -7.24 -29.46
CA LEU A 154 5.31 -6.72 -28.50
C LEU A 154 5.96 -7.91 -27.81
N LYS A 155 7.29 -8.04 -27.92
CA LYS A 155 8.08 -8.93 -27.08
C LYS A 155 8.68 -8.13 -25.95
N ILE A 156 8.37 -8.53 -24.71
CA ILE A 156 8.79 -7.85 -23.49
C ILE A 156 9.74 -8.75 -22.74
N ALA A 157 10.89 -8.20 -22.33
CA ALA A 157 11.87 -8.83 -21.46
C ALA A 157 12.27 -7.87 -20.34
N ALA A 158 12.40 -8.39 -19.13
CA ALA A 158 12.88 -7.65 -17.98
C ALA A 158 13.74 -8.57 -17.10
N GLU A 159 14.71 -7.98 -16.40
CA GLU A 159 15.56 -8.73 -15.47
C GLU A 159 14.72 -9.47 -14.44
N ASP A 160 15.06 -10.70 -14.14
CA ASP A 160 14.37 -11.58 -13.19
C ASP A 160 12.89 -11.85 -13.51
N HIS A 161 12.43 -11.64 -14.75
CA HIS A 161 11.07 -11.91 -15.18
C HIS A 161 11.02 -12.82 -16.39
N TYR A 162 9.93 -13.58 -16.53
CA TYR A 162 9.66 -14.37 -17.72
C TYR A 162 9.34 -13.46 -18.90
N ASP A 163 9.93 -13.72 -20.06
CA ASP A 163 9.60 -13.04 -21.31
C ASP A 163 8.09 -13.18 -21.63
N ARG A 164 7.49 -12.12 -22.13
CA ARG A 164 6.13 -12.14 -22.65
C ARG A 164 6.07 -11.66 -24.09
N THR A 165 5.16 -12.27 -24.87
CA THR A 165 4.82 -11.77 -26.20
C THR A 165 3.30 -11.56 -26.24
N ILE A 166 2.88 -10.42 -26.73
CA ILE A 166 1.46 -10.04 -26.82
C ILE A 166 1.17 -9.43 -28.19
N ASP A 167 -0.04 -9.68 -28.69
CA ASP A 167 -0.52 -9.09 -29.92
C ASP A 167 -1.17 -7.72 -29.65
N VAL A 168 -0.93 -6.78 -30.54
CA VAL A 168 -1.47 -5.42 -30.45
C VAL A 168 -1.91 -4.96 -31.84
N THR A 169 -3.11 -4.41 -31.93
CA THR A 169 -3.62 -3.80 -33.15
C THR A 169 -3.49 -2.28 -33.08
N VAL A 170 -2.88 -1.69 -34.10
CA VAL A 170 -2.77 -0.24 -34.26
C VAL A 170 -3.86 0.23 -35.21
N THR A 171 -4.62 1.21 -34.79
CA THR A 171 -5.61 1.92 -35.60
C THR A 171 -5.14 3.35 -35.83
N ALA A 172 -5.38 3.89 -37.02
CA ALA A 172 -5.09 5.30 -37.32
C ALA A 172 -5.79 6.23 -36.34
N ASN A 173 -5.14 7.33 -36.02
CA ASN A 173 -5.67 8.35 -35.11
C ASN A 173 -6.00 7.86 -33.69
N THR A 174 -5.31 6.81 -33.21
CA THR A 174 -5.49 6.26 -31.87
C THR A 174 -4.16 5.95 -31.20
N ILE A 175 -4.19 5.83 -29.87
CA ILE A 175 -3.15 5.17 -29.08
C ILE A 175 -3.74 3.84 -28.61
N SER A 176 -3.10 2.74 -28.97
CA SER A 176 -3.42 1.40 -28.46
C SER A 176 -2.72 1.21 -27.11
N TYR A 177 -3.48 1.30 -26.00
CA TYR A 177 -2.94 1.18 -24.66
C TYR A 177 -2.82 -0.29 -24.24
N THR A 178 -1.60 -0.69 -23.94
CA THR A 178 -1.29 -2.08 -23.60
C THR A 178 -0.35 -2.12 -22.40
N ASN A 179 -0.92 -2.26 -21.21
CA ASN A 179 -0.14 -2.46 -19.98
C ASN A 179 0.19 -3.95 -19.81
N VAL A 180 1.40 -4.25 -19.37
CA VAL A 180 1.89 -5.63 -19.29
C VAL A 180 2.39 -5.95 -17.90
N ALA A 181 1.73 -6.91 -17.26
CA ALA A 181 2.21 -7.51 -16.02
C ALA A 181 3.26 -8.57 -16.34
N MET A 182 4.41 -8.51 -15.68
CA MET A 182 5.51 -9.45 -15.84
C MET A 182 5.63 -10.34 -14.62
N ASP A 183 5.68 -11.64 -14.82
CA ASP A 183 5.85 -12.62 -13.75
C ASP A 183 7.32 -12.86 -13.45
N ARG A 184 7.71 -12.78 -12.18
CA ARG A 184 9.11 -13.03 -11.76
C ARG A 184 9.53 -14.46 -11.98
N VAL A 185 10.77 -14.63 -12.37
CA VAL A 185 11.43 -15.94 -12.42
C VAL A 185 11.79 -16.37 -11.01
N ARG A 186 11.08 -17.35 -10.48
CA ARG A 186 11.33 -17.93 -9.15
C ARG A 186 12.28 -19.11 -9.29
N ASN A 187 13.56 -18.84 -9.31
CA ASN A 187 14.64 -19.82 -9.53
C ASN A 187 15.43 -20.15 -8.27
N THR A 188 15.11 -19.51 -7.15
CA THR A 188 15.74 -19.75 -5.84
C THR A 188 14.72 -20.15 -4.81
N ALA A 189 15.13 -20.94 -3.82
CA ALA A 189 14.28 -21.32 -2.71
C ALA A 189 13.88 -20.08 -1.89
N PRO A 190 12.65 -20.05 -1.34
CA PRO A 190 12.27 -19.02 -0.40
C PRO A 190 13.10 -19.13 0.88
N GLU A 191 13.38 -17.98 1.49
CA GLU A 191 14.07 -17.84 2.75
C GLU A 191 13.50 -16.69 3.57
N VAL A 192 13.63 -16.75 4.89
CA VAL A 192 13.30 -15.64 5.79
C VAL A 192 14.46 -14.65 5.77
N THR A 193 14.21 -13.44 5.27
CA THR A 193 15.21 -12.37 5.16
C THR A 193 15.35 -11.54 6.43
N SER A 194 14.26 -11.42 7.19
CA SER A 194 14.24 -10.78 8.50
C SER A 194 13.05 -11.22 9.33
N TYR A 195 13.15 -11.07 10.62
CA TYR A 195 12.10 -11.46 11.56
C TYR A 195 12.04 -10.52 12.77
N SER A 196 10.92 -10.57 13.47
CA SER A 196 10.69 -9.88 14.74
C SER A 196 9.80 -10.74 15.63
N PRO A 197 10.01 -10.73 16.94
CA PRO A 197 10.99 -9.97 17.70
C PRO A 197 12.42 -10.53 17.56
N VAL A 198 13.42 -9.65 17.63
CA VAL A 198 14.83 -10.01 17.70
C VAL A 198 15.30 -9.79 19.13
N MET A 199 16.04 -10.75 19.67
CA MET A 199 16.68 -10.66 20.98
C MET A 199 18.15 -10.31 20.73
N GLU A 200 18.58 -9.09 21.10
CA GLU A 200 19.97 -8.65 20.93
C GLU A 200 20.86 -9.20 22.04
N ASN A 201 20.28 -9.43 23.23
CA ASN A 201 20.96 -9.95 24.40
C ASN A 201 20.14 -11.06 25.08
N GLU A 202 20.78 -11.96 25.78
CA GLU A 202 20.14 -13.05 26.54
C GLU A 202 19.16 -12.56 27.63
N THR A 203 19.33 -11.33 28.09
CA THR A 203 18.48 -10.69 29.12
C THR A 203 17.30 -9.92 28.51
N ASP A 204 17.24 -9.77 27.20
CA ASP A 204 16.16 -9.06 26.55
C ASP A 204 14.87 -9.84 26.72
N SER A 205 13.79 -9.12 26.82
CA SER A 205 12.46 -9.69 26.89
C SER A 205 11.45 -8.80 26.18
N ILE A 206 10.45 -9.42 25.58
CA ILE A 206 9.42 -8.72 24.82
C ILE A 206 8.11 -8.64 25.58
N ASN A 207 7.27 -7.69 25.19
CA ASN A 207 5.91 -7.60 25.71
C ASN A 207 5.11 -8.85 25.32
N CYS A 208 4.29 -9.35 26.25
CA CYS A 208 3.48 -10.55 26.05
C CYS A 208 2.42 -10.45 24.96
N THR A 209 2.25 -9.31 24.29
CA THR A 209 1.34 -9.13 23.16
C THR A 209 2.04 -8.81 21.84
N THR A 210 3.38 -8.86 21.82
CA THR A 210 4.17 -8.54 20.62
C THR A 210 3.87 -9.51 19.50
N PRO A 211 3.48 -9.05 18.31
CA PRO A 211 3.28 -9.93 17.16
C PRO A 211 4.62 -10.49 16.66
N ILE A 212 4.56 -11.66 16.02
CA ILE A 212 5.69 -12.24 15.30
C ILE A 212 5.58 -11.85 13.86
N VAL A 213 6.67 -11.38 13.26
CA VAL A 213 6.77 -11.00 11.86
C VAL A 213 7.87 -11.79 11.19
N LEU A 214 7.58 -12.36 10.03
CA LEU A 214 8.57 -12.97 9.14
C LEU A 214 8.50 -12.27 7.78
N ASN A 215 9.63 -11.80 7.28
CA ASN A 215 9.75 -11.25 5.93
C ASN A 215 10.53 -12.24 5.05
N PHE A 216 10.08 -12.40 3.82
CA PHE A 216 10.62 -13.39 2.88
C PHE A 216 11.24 -12.71 1.65
N ASN A 217 12.15 -13.41 0.97
CA ASN A 217 12.70 -12.98 -0.32
C ASN A 217 11.71 -13.20 -1.49
N TRP A 218 10.68 -14.03 -1.30
CA TRP A 218 9.62 -14.32 -2.27
C TRP A 218 8.23 -14.14 -1.68
N ASP A 219 7.24 -13.88 -2.55
CA ASP A 219 5.84 -14.03 -2.17
C ASP A 219 5.57 -15.50 -1.81
N MET A 220 4.93 -15.75 -0.69
CA MET A 220 4.74 -17.09 -0.15
C MET A 220 3.34 -17.64 -0.45
N ASP A 221 3.25 -18.96 -0.63
CA ASP A 221 1.98 -19.68 -0.61
C ASP A 221 1.44 -19.71 0.83
N THR A 222 0.38 -18.96 1.07
CA THR A 222 -0.14 -18.69 2.41
C THR A 222 -0.56 -19.96 3.15
N GLU A 223 -1.13 -20.93 2.42
CA GLU A 223 -1.58 -22.20 3.01
C GLU A 223 -0.39 -23.04 3.47
N SER A 224 0.68 -23.09 2.67
CA SER A 224 1.90 -23.83 3.03
C SER A 224 2.58 -23.23 4.25
N VAL A 225 2.67 -21.88 4.33
CA VAL A 225 3.27 -21.19 5.47
C VAL A 225 2.46 -21.40 6.74
N GLN A 226 1.13 -21.33 6.68
CA GLN A 226 0.26 -21.60 7.83
C GLN A 226 0.44 -23.01 8.37
N LYS A 227 0.63 -24.01 7.50
CA LYS A 227 0.87 -25.40 7.90
C LYS A 227 2.27 -25.64 8.45
N ALA A 228 3.25 -24.89 7.95
CA ALA A 228 4.66 -25.00 8.34
C ALA A 228 5.01 -24.24 9.62
N PHE A 229 4.19 -23.25 10.01
CA PHE A 229 4.43 -22.39 11.14
C PHE A 229 4.03 -23.02 12.47
N SER A 230 4.88 -22.93 13.46
CA SER A 230 4.60 -23.40 14.81
C SER A 230 5.30 -22.56 15.88
N ILE A 231 4.74 -22.57 17.08
CA ILE A 231 5.31 -21.91 18.27
C ILE A 231 5.29 -22.92 19.41
N ASP A 232 6.37 -23.02 20.13
CA ASP A 232 6.49 -23.86 21.32
C ASP A 232 7.00 -23.03 22.53
N PRO A 233 6.29 -22.99 23.66
CA PRO A 233 4.97 -23.58 23.93
C PRO A 233 3.87 -23.09 22.97
N PRO A 234 2.83 -23.91 22.70
CA PRO A 234 1.82 -23.56 21.71
C PRO A 234 1.00 -22.34 22.10
N VAL A 235 0.76 -21.47 21.13
CA VAL A 235 0.02 -20.21 21.27
C VAL A 235 -1.05 -20.11 20.20
N GLU A 236 -2.28 -19.82 20.62
CA GLU A 236 -3.35 -19.50 19.68
C GLU A 236 -3.20 -18.09 19.13
N GLY A 237 -3.38 -17.93 17.82
CA GLY A 237 -3.26 -16.63 17.16
C GLY A 237 -3.74 -16.64 15.72
N ASN A 238 -3.75 -15.45 15.14
CA ASN A 238 -4.15 -15.24 13.75
C ASN A 238 -2.92 -14.94 12.90
N ILE A 239 -2.81 -15.62 11.77
CA ILE A 239 -1.79 -15.34 10.76
C ILE A 239 -2.42 -14.49 9.65
N THR A 240 -1.80 -13.35 9.36
CA THR A 240 -2.14 -12.49 8.22
C THR A 240 -0.93 -12.33 7.32
N PHE A 241 -1.19 -11.99 6.05
CA PHE A 241 -0.15 -11.74 5.06
C PHE A 241 -0.30 -10.32 4.52
N GLU A 242 0.82 -9.65 4.41
CA GLU A 242 0.97 -8.27 3.95
C GLU A 242 1.97 -8.22 2.78
N ASP A 243 2.11 -7.04 2.16
CA ASP A 243 3.10 -6.78 1.11
C ASP A 243 3.09 -7.86 0.01
N SER A 244 1.88 -8.18 -0.52
CA SER A 244 1.72 -9.20 -1.55
C SER A 244 2.28 -10.58 -1.17
N GLN A 245 2.11 -10.98 0.09
CA GLN A 245 2.57 -12.23 0.70
C GLN A 245 4.11 -12.33 0.92
N TYR A 246 4.85 -11.23 0.82
CA TYR A 246 6.26 -11.18 1.23
C TYR A 246 6.44 -11.07 2.74
N ARG A 247 5.37 -10.77 3.46
CA ARG A 247 5.38 -10.60 4.91
C ARG A 247 4.26 -11.38 5.57
N MET A 248 4.63 -12.19 6.58
CA MET A 248 3.70 -12.88 7.47
C MET A 248 3.69 -12.19 8.82
N VAL A 249 2.51 -12.00 9.39
CA VAL A 249 2.32 -11.49 10.75
C VAL A 249 1.46 -12.48 11.54
N PHE A 250 2.00 -13.00 12.63
CA PHE A 250 1.24 -13.75 13.62
C PHE A 250 0.90 -12.84 14.79
N THR A 251 -0.38 -12.71 15.11
CA THR A 251 -0.88 -11.94 16.25
C THR A 251 -1.52 -12.90 17.24
N PRO A 252 -1.00 -13.02 18.48
CA PRO A 252 -1.58 -13.88 19.48
C PRO A 252 -2.98 -13.39 19.88
N THR A 253 -3.94 -14.31 20.03
CA THR A 253 -5.30 -13.98 20.49
C THR A 253 -5.39 -13.71 21.97
N ARG A 254 -4.42 -14.23 22.72
CA ARG A 254 -4.20 -13.97 24.15
C ARG A 254 -2.73 -13.64 24.39
N PRO A 255 -2.41 -12.86 25.43
CA PRO A 255 -1.03 -12.62 25.80
C PRO A 255 -0.24 -13.92 25.98
N TYR A 256 1.01 -13.93 25.56
CA TYR A 256 1.96 -15.00 25.89
C TYR A 256 2.08 -15.16 27.41
N GLU A 257 2.44 -16.36 27.87
CA GLU A 257 2.81 -16.57 29.26
C GLU A 257 4.03 -15.73 29.64
N VAL A 258 4.04 -15.21 30.84
CA VAL A 258 5.13 -14.35 31.35
C VAL A 258 6.39 -15.16 31.64
N ALA A 259 7.55 -14.53 31.53
CA ALA A 259 8.87 -15.13 31.80
C ALA A 259 9.07 -16.49 31.10
N THR A 260 8.53 -16.64 29.90
CA THR A 260 8.52 -17.88 29.15
C THR A 260 9.35 -17.73 27.89
N LEU A 261 10.26 -18.68 27.67
CA LEU A 261 11.03 -18.78 26.44
C LEU A 261 10.18 -19.50 25.39
N TYR A 262 9.91 -18.82 24.28
CA TYR A 262 9.21 -19.37 23.13
C TYR A 262 10.17 -19.68 22.01
N THR A 263 9.94 -20.78 21.32
CA THR A 263 10.61 -21.13 20.06
C THR A 263 9.61 -21.00 18.92
N VAL A 264 9.92 -20.15 17.96
CA VAL A 264 9.19 -20.04 16.70
C VAL A 264 9.89 -20.90 15.67
N LYS A 265 9.13 -21.68 14.93
CA LYS A 265 9.65 -22.51 13.86
C LYS A 265 8.80 -22.36 12.60
N LEU A 266 9.48 -22.27 11.46
CA LEU A 266 8.91 -22.42 10.14
C LEU A 266 9.60 -23.61 9.46
N ASP A 267 8.85 -24.68 9.26
CA ASP A 267 9.33 -25.88 8.60
C ASP A 267 9.63 -25.59 7.13
N LYS A 268 10.65 -26.23 6.58
CA LYS A 268 11.07 -26.06 5.19
C LYS A 268 10.03 -26.46 4.14
N SER A 269 8.91 -27.06 4.53
CA SER A 269 7.77 -27.30 3.65
C SER A 269 7.04 -26.04 3.22
N ALA A 270 7.28 -24.90 3.87
CA ALA A 270 6.82 -23.60 3.40
C ALA A 270 7.40 -23.32 2.02
N LYS A 271 6.56 -22.86 1.08
CA LYS A 271 6.94 -22.68 -0.32
C LYS A 271 6.39 -21.40 -0.92
N HIS A 272 6.96 -20.96 -2.01
CA HIS A 272 6.40 -19.90 -2.85
C HIS A 272 5.38 -20.49 -3.87
N PRO A 273 4.52 -19.69 -4.53
CA PRO A 273 3.52 -20.16 -5.50
C PRO A 273 4.08 -20.94 -6.70
N GLY A 274 5.37 -20.78 -7.02
CA GLY A 274 6.08 -21.61 -7.99
C GLY A 274 6.40 -23.02 -7.52
N ASN A 275 5.89 -23.43 -6.35
CA ASN A 275 5.97 -24.78 -5.75
C ASN A 275 7.38 -25.20 -5.31
N MET A 276 8.33 -24.27 -5.18
CA MET A 276 9.65 -24.52 -4.59
C MET A 276 9.59 -24.23 -3.09
N SER A 277 10.02 -25.18 -2.27
CA SER A 277 10.05 -25.09 -0.81
C SER A 277 11.33 -24.43 -0.32
N MET A 278 11.33 -23.97 0.93
CA MET A 278 12.53 -23.51 1.62
C MET A 278 13.61 -24.60 1.61
N ALA A 279 14.87 -24.17 1.55
CA ALA A 279 16.01 -25.11 1.59
C ALA A 279 16.18 -25.76 2.97
N GLU A 280 15.93 -24.99 4.03
CA GLU A 280 16.14 -25.39 5.42
C GLU A 280 14.98 -24.91 6.31
N ASP A 281 14.84 -25.52 7.48
CA ASP A 281 13.95 -25.04 8.54
C ASP A 281 14.47 -23.69 9.06
N PHE A 282 13.57 -22.78 9.33
CA PHE A 282 13.90 -21.51 10.01
C PHE A 282 13.39 -21.56 11.46
N SER A 283 14.19 -21.09 12.42
CA SER A 283 13.75 -20.96 13.80
C SER A 283 14.46 -19.85 14.55
N PHE A 284 13.77 -19.28 15.52
CA PHE A 284 14.32 -18.33 16.49
C PHE A 284 13.60 -18.44 17.83
N THR A 285 14.19 -17.85 18.86
CA THR A 285 13.61 -17.83 20.21
C THR A 285 13.40 -16.41 20.68
N PHE A 286 12.41 -16.22 21.55
CA PHE A 286 12.23 -14.98 22.29
C PHE A 286 11.76 -15.26 23.71
N LEU A 287 12.18 -14.42 24.65
CA LEU A 287 11.78 -14.46 26.04
C LEU A 287 10.70 -13.39 26.29
N THR A 288 9.61 -13.76 26.92
CA THR A 288 8.60 -12.80 27.36
C THR A 288 8.98 -12.15 28.67
N GLN A 289 8.50 -10.92 28.87
CA GLN A 289 8.72 -10.18 30.11
C GLN A 289 8.24 -10.98 31.33
N GLY A 290 9.06 -11.00 32.34
CA GLY A 290 8.70 -11.54 33.64
C GLY A 290 7.58 -10.71 34.30
N ARG A 291 6.97 -11.25 35.35
CA ARG A 291 6.10 -10.45 36.21
C ARG A 291 6.96 -9.44 36.97
N ASN A 292 7.22 -8.30 36.36
CA ASN A 292 7.68 -7.16 37.13
C ASN A 292 6.56 -6.74 38.07
N GLN A 293 6.89 -6.27 39.25
CA GLN A 293 5.91 -5.65 40.12
C GLN A 293 5.23 -4.54 39.35
N LEU A 294 3.93 -4.67 39.19
CA LEU A 294 3.11 -3.70 38.45
C LEU A 294 3.33 -2.31 39.02
N LYS A 295 3.79 -1.37 38.24
CA LYS A 295 4.03 0.01 38.66
C LYS A 295 2.95 0.91 38.14
N LEU A 296 2.40 1.71 39.03
CA LEU A 296 1.53 2.83 38.65
C LEU A 296 2.39 3.91 38.00
N LEU A 297 2.14 4.23 36.75
CA LEU A 297 2.82 5.29 35.99
C LEU A 297 2.15 6.64 36.16
N ALA A 298 0.82 6.66 36.16
CA ALA A 298 0.03 7.87 36.30
C ALA A 298 -1.39 7.55 36.80
N ALA A 299 -1.97 8.50 37.46
CA ALA A 299 -3.39 8.52 37.80
C ALA A 299 -3.98 9.92 37.53
N SER A 300 -5.21 9.93 37.04
CA SER A 300 -5.98 11.15 36.85
C SER A 300 -7.39 10.88 37.37
N PRO A 301 -7.98 11.75 38.20
CA PRO A 301 -7.38 12.95 38.77
C PRO A 301 -6.21 12.64 39.72
N SER A 302 -5.32 13.62 39.89
CA SER A 302 -4.22 13.50 40.85
C SER A 302 -4.73 13.51 42.31
N GLU A 303 -3.95 13.03 43.22
CA GLU A 303 -4.27 13.08 44.67
C GLU A 303 -4.64 14.50 45.10
N GLY A 304 -5.72 14.65 45.87
CA GLY A 304 -6.24 15.94 46.34
C GLY A 304 -6.96 16.79 45.32
N ALA A 305 -7.12 16.35 44.09
CA ALA A 305 -7.86 17.09 43.07
C ALA A 305 -9.35 17.22 43.43
N VAL A 306 -9.89 18.41 43.29
CA VAL A 306 -11.31 18.69 43.44
C VAL A 306 -12.01 18.58 42.10
N LEU A 307 -12.95 17.66 41.96
CA LEU A 307 -13.71 17.45 40.73
C LEU A 307 -15.11 18.07 40.84
N HIS A 308 -15.50 18.81 39.83
CA HIS A 308 -16.80 19.48 39.76
C HIS A 308 -17.85 18.69 38.98
N TYR A 309 -17.52 17.48 38.55
CA TYR A 309 -18.41 16.63 37.75
C TYR A 309 -19.05 15.53 38.61
N PRO A 310 -20.36 15.31 38.49
CA PRO A 310 -21.05 14.29 39.31
C PRO A 310 -20.71 12.85 38.96
N LYS A 311 -20.07 12.61 37.84
CA LYS A 311 -19.56 11.29 37.38
C LYS A 311 -18.21 11.45 36.73
N PRO A 312 -17.14 11.63 37.50
CA PRO A 312 -15.82 11.78 36.96
C PRO A 312 -15.30 10.46 36.35
N THR A 313 -14.47 10.58 35.33
CA THR A 313 -13.64 9.47 34.87
C THR A 313 -12.36 9.45 35.69
N ILE A 314 -12.03 8.31 36.27
CA ILE A 314 -10.75 8.06 36.93
C ILE A 314 -9.93 7.20 35.98
N GLU A 315 -8.77 7.68 35.60
CA GLU A 315 -7.84 6.98 34.74
C GLU A 315 -6.62 6.55 35.53
N VAL A 316 -6.21 5.29 35.39
CA VAL A 316 -5.03 4.73 36.05
C VAL A 316 -4.17 4.04 35.00
N ARG A 317 -2.90 4.40 34.91
CA ARG A 317 -1.97 3.94 33.91
C ARG A 317 -0.84 3.14 34.57
N PHE A 318 -0.60 1.96 34.04
CA PHE A 318 0.42 1.03 34.53
C PHE A 318 1.52 0.80 33.50
N ASP A 319 2.68 0.30 33.96
CA ASP A 319 3.83 -0.02 33.13
C ASP A 319 3.70 -1.36 32.40
N ASN A 320 2.63 -2.11 32.65
CA ASN A 320 2.40 -3.42 32.03
C ASN A 320 0.92 -3.64 31.70
N VAL A 321 0.66 -4.62 30.84
CA VAL A 321 -0.68 -5.01 30.43
C VAL A 321 -1.41 -5.65 31.62
N LEU A 322 -2.63 -5.20 31.85
CA LEU A 322 -3.51 -5.75 32.87
C LEU A 322 -4.45 -6.78 32.25
N ASP A 323 -4.70 -7.87 33.00
CA ASP A 323 -5.78 -8.80 32.66
C ASP A 323 -7.14 -8.13 33.00
N PRO A 324 -7.97 -7.77 32.01
CA PRO A 324 -9.22 -7.07 32.25
C PRO A 324 -10.27 -7.91 32.98
N VAL A 325 -10.10 -9.23 33.04
CA VAL A 325 -11.05 -10.13 33.72
C VAL A 325 -10.78 -10.12 35.22
N ASN A 326 -9.52 -10.23 35.62
CA ASN A 326 -9.15 -10.36 37.03
C ASN A 326 -9.00 -9.02 37.74
N ILE A 327 -8.79 -7.92 37.02
CA ILE A 327 -8.57 -6.62 37.64
C ILE A 327 -9.84 -6.00 38.24
N ARG A 328 -11.02 -6.37 37.70
CA ARG A 328 -12.31 -5.80 38.11
C ARG A 328 -12.55 -5.95 39.62
N ASP A 329 -12.20 -7.09 40.17
CA ASP A 329 -12.41 -7.40 41.61
C ASP A 329 -11.34 -6.79 42.51
N LEU A 330 -10.27 -6.29 41.94
CA LEU A 330 -9.15 -5.68 42.65
C LEU A 330 -9.24 -4.15 42.76
N ILE A 331 -10.07 -3.52 41.89
CA ILE A 331 -10.25 -2.06 41.89
C ILE A 331 -11.51 -1.72 42.70
N LYS A 332 -11.34 -0.97 43.77
CA LYS A 332 -12.43 -0.48 44.61
C LYS A 332 -12.38 1.04 44.68
N LEU A 333 -13.53 1.66 44.52
CA LEU A 333 -13.72 3.06 44.82
C LEU A 333 -14.56 3.16 46.10
N GLN A 334 -14.08 3.90 47.09
CA GLN A 334 -14.77 4.08 48.36
C GLN A 334 -15.00 5.56 48.62
N ASP A 335 -16.12 5.86 49.25
CA ASP A 335 -16.39 7.21 49.77
C ASP A 335 -15.58 7.51 51.06
N SER A 336 -15.76 8.71 51.59
CA SER A 336 -15.04 9.14 52.81
C SER A 336 -15.47 8.37 54.08
N GLU A 337 -16.57 7.62 53.99
CA GLU A 337 -17.07 6.78 55.12
C GLU A 337 -16.66 5.31 54.95
N GLY A 338 -15.95 4.99 53.83
CA GLY A 338 -15.48 3.64 53.51
C GLY A 338 -16.50 2.75 52.81
N ASN A 339 -17.63 3.31 52.35
CA ASN A 339 -18.59 2.56 51.58
C ASN A 339 -18.16 2.38 50.12
N ASP A 340 -18.39 1.20 49.57
CA ASP A 340 -18.08 0.92 48.19
C ASP A 340 -18.97 1.71 47.21
N VAL A 341 -18.36 2.45 46.29
CA VAL A 341 -19.03 3.21 45.22
C VAL A 341 -19.00 2.39 43.93
N SER A 342 -20.16 2.24 43.32
CA SER A 342 -20.27 1.51 42.06
C SER A 342 -19.46 2.19 40.93
N ILE A 343 -18.62 1.43 40.27
CA ILE A 343 -17.78 1.89 39.14
C ILE A 343 -18.11 1.12 37.87
N ASN A 344 -17.94 1.79 36.73
CA ASN A 344 -17.97 1.17 35.41
C ASN A 344 -16.54 1.11 34.88
N LEU A 345 -15.92 -0.07 34.95
CA LEU A 345 -14.54 -0.26 34.55
C LEU A 345 -14.48 -0.43 33.02
N ARG A 346 -13.59 0.33 32.40
CA ARG A 346 -13.25 0.22 30.98
C ARG A 346 -11.74 0.11 30.86
N SER A 347 -11.27 -0.71 29.95
CA SER A 347 -9.83 -0.78 29.61
C SER A 347 -9.57 -0.06 28.28
N ALA A 348 -8.45 0.63 28.20
CA ALA A 348 -7.98 1.25 26.96
C ALA A 348 -6.53 0.87 26.71
N LYS A 349 -6.19 0.65 25.43
CA LYS A 349 -4.79 0.52 24.99
C LYS A 349 -4.29 1.88 24.57
N TYR A 350 -3.07 2.23 24.96
CA TYR A 350 -2.39 3.44 24.53
C TYR A 350 -1.25 3.10 23.58
N ASN A 351 -1.02 3.94 22.58
CA ASN A 351 0.19 3.87 21.76
C ASN A 351 1.41 4.39 22.58
N GLN A 352 2.60 4.24 22.01
CA GLN A 352 3.83 4.72 22.64
C GLN A 352 3.89 6.26 22.84
N LEU A 353 3.02 7.01 22.15
CA LEU A 353 2.92 8.47 22.27
C LEU A 353 1.89 8.91 23.33
N GLY A 354 1.19 7.96 23.95
CA GLY A 354 0.22 8.25 25.02
C GLY A 354 -1.20 8.56 24.54
N ASP A 355 -1.46 8.51 23.24
CA ASP A 355 -2.79 8.70 22.70
C ASP A 355 -3.62 7.42 22.84
N SER A 356 -4.89 7.56 23.23
CA SER A 356 -5.80 6.42 23.27
C SER A 356 -6.26 6.10 21.86
N TYR A 357 -5.79 4.99 21.31
CA TYR A 357 -6.35 4.46 20.09
C TYR A 357 -7.33 3.32 20.40
N GLY A 358 -8.56 3.54 20.09
CA GLY A 358 -9.50 2.56 19.72
C GLY A 358 -10.35 1.92 20.81
N ASN A 359 -10.71 0.75 20.61
CA ASN A 359 -11.81 -0.01 21.14
C ASN A 359 -11.84 -0.02 22.67
N TYR A 360 -12.79 0.71 23.22
CA TYR A 360 -13.26 0.54 24.60
C TYR A 360 -14.00 -0.79 24.67
N TYR A 361 -13.57 -1.69 25.50
CA TYR A 361 -14.29 -2.93 25.84
C TYR A 361 -15.15 -2.73 27.08
#